data_1764e94501bc8c37e00329c38cd7accf
#
_entry.id   1764e94501bc8c37e00329c38cd7accf
#
_cell.length_a   1.000
_cell.length_b   1.000
_cell.length_c   1.000
_cell.angle_alpha   90.00
_cell.angle_beta   90.00
_cell.angle_gamma   90.00
#
_symmetry.space_group_name_H-M   'P 1'
#
loop_
_entity.id
_entity.type
_entity.pdbx_description
1 polymer ?
#
loop_
_entity_poly.entity_id
_entity_poly.type
_entity_poly.pdbx_seq_one_letter_code
_entity_poly.pdbx_strand_id
1 'polypeptide(L)'
;MYPPRPDSAGHQRVEAAATAAAPLSPRAAIAMQGGKLGLLSLTCVVYLVVSGGAYGTEDAVRIAGPRLTLLLCVLVPLTLSIPTALMAAELNALMPVEGGFYFWVKEALGPFWGFAEAYLTLLYTAVDMAIYPVLFSAYLAFLDPLGTGGQIVVGMALVWLAGLLNFLGVRPAGDSAILLTALLLAPFAALVVLGFGHLVHWHPPAGHIFGPDFALALGGGLTIIIWNFSGWENASVVAGEIRDPRRTYQRALAIALPMVVLGYMLPLGVALSGAHSGAKWETGWYSEIGRQLGGPALGAALALGGMVSAFSIFTAAMLWVSRMPFVLARESYLPRWLAEVWRTTATPGKSILACCVLFTMLVPLGFVTLVILDVFFYMGALVLELSALVVMRRKRPAREGLFVIGGGRAGLYLVAGLPMLTWCATFGLALTTGGIKEDFIVAVVLAATTYPAYALCRRLWGGPPRGQSVFDPLANPAKAP
;
A
#
# COMPACT_ATOMS: atom_id res chain seq x y z
N MET A 1 52.88 15.36 -38.13
CA MET A 1 52.84 15.55 -36.66
C MET A 1 51.37 15.51 -36.23
N TYR A 2 50.89 14.37 -35.69
CA TYR A 2 49.56 14.21 -35.15
C TYR A 2 49.58 14.62 -33.67
N PRO A 3 48.55 15.31 -33.16
CA PRO A 3 48.49 15.63 -31.75
C PRO A 3 48.11 14.37 -30.91
N PRO A 4 48.52 14.31 -29.63
CA PRO A 4 48.31 13.15 -28.78
C PRO A 4 46.83 12.99 -28.42
N ARG A 5 46.38 11.72 -28.29
CA ARG A 5 45.03 11.34 -27.82
C ARG A 5 44.85 11.75 -26.36
N PRO A 6 43.67 12.26 -25.96
CA PRO A 6 43.40 12.58 -24.56
C PRO A 6 43.19 11.32 -23.73
N ASP A 7 43.87 11.30 -22.60
CA ASP A 7 43.74 10.58 -21.33
C ASP A 7 42.87 9.29 -21.25
N SER A 8 43.63 8.19 -21.31
CA SER A 8 43.20 6.86 -20.87
C SER A 8 42.96 6.75 -19.33
N ALA A 9 43.43 7.72 -18.55
CA ALA A 9 43.31 7.76 -17.10
C ALA A 9 41.86 8.09 -16.62
N GLY A 10 41.09 8.82 -17.42
CA GLY A 10 39.69 9.13 -17.14
C GLY A 10 38.78 7.91 -17.29
N HIS A 11 39.00 7.09 -18.31
CA HIS A 11 38.24 5.86 -18.53
C HIS A 11 38.49 4.78 -17.47
N GLN A 12 39.75 4.63 -17.04
CA GLN A 12 40.09 3.66 -15.99
C GLN A 12 39.52 4.03 -14.60
N ARG A 13 39.39 5.33 -14.29
CA ARG A 13 38.71 5.76 -13.06
C ARG A 13 37.20 5.56 -13.08
N VAL A 14 36.56 5.66 -14.24
CA VAL A 14 35.13 5.39 -14.40
C VAL A 14 34.86 3.89 -14.36
N GLU A 15 35.72 3.05 -14.95
CA GLU A 15 35.61 1.59 -14.85
C GLU A 15 35.91 1.06 -13.45
N ALA A 16 36.90 1.61 -12.74
CA ALA A 16 37.21 1.26 -11.36
C ALA A 16 36.06 1.65 -10.39
N ALA A 17 35.33 2.74 -10.68
CA ALA A 17 34.14 3.13 -9.90
C ALA A 17 32.91 2.27 -10.21
N ALA A 18 32.81 1.72 -11.42
CA ALA A 18 31.73 0.80 -11.80
C ALA A 18 31.91 -0.62 -11.21
N THR A 19 33.13 -1.02 -10.90
CA THR A 19 33.45 -2.34 -10.33
C THR A 19 33.36 -2.38 -8.80
N ALA A 20 33.12 -1.24 -8.14
CA ALA A 20 33.06 -1.14 -6.67
C ALA A 20 31.66 -1.30 -6.06
N ALA A 21 30.67 -1.76 -6.82
CA ALA A 21 29.45 -2.34 -6.22
C ALA A 21 29.80 -3.79 -5.83
N ALA A 22 30.43 -3.96 -4.65
CA ALA A 22 30.69 -5.27 -4.10
C ALA A 22 29.38 -6.09 -4.11
N PRO A 23 29.40 -7.33 -4.63
CA PRO A 23 28.23 -8.21 -4.51
C PRO A 23 27.86 -8.29 -3.04
N LEU A 24 26.56 -8.27 -2.75
CA LEU A 24 26.03 -8.49 -1.39
C LEU A 24 26.84 -9.65 -0.79
N SER A 25 27.40 -9.46 0.41
CA SER A 25 28.13 -10.53 1.07
C SER A 25 27.22 -11.78 1.11
N PRO A 26 27.76 -12.99 1.00
CA PRO A 26 26.96 -14.22 1.11
C PRO A 26 26.06 -14.24 2.36
N ARG A 27 26.46 -13.54 3.42
CA ARG A 27 25.64 -13.35 4.63
C ARG A 27 24.43 -12.42 4.42
N ALA A 28 24.50 -11.40 3.57
CA ALA A 28 23.34 -10.56 3.24
C ALA A 28 22.37 -11.30 2.30
N ALA A 29 22.90 -12.11 1.38
CA ALA A 29 22.08 -13.03 0.57
C ALA A 29 21.47 -14.17 1.40
N ILE A 30 22.16 -14.65 2.45
CA ILE A 30 21.65 -15.68 3.38
C ILE A 30 20.64 -15.10 4.37
N ALA A 31 20.76 -13.82 4.76
CA ALA A 31 19.75 -13.14 5.59
C ALA A 31 18.42 -12.91 4.85
N MET A 32 18.41 -12.92 3.52
CA MET A 32 17.21 -12.92 2.68
C MET A 32 16.64 -14.35 2.44
N GLN A 33 17.32 -15.40 2.88
CA GLN A 33 16.83 -16.79 2.90
C GLN A 33 16.09 -17.15 4.19
N GLY A 34 15.46 -16.19 4.86
CA GLY A 34 14.44 -16.41 5.88
C GLY A 34 13.30 -17.23 5.26
N GLY A 35 12.80 -18.21 6.01
CA GLY A 35 11.93 -19.29 5.55
C GLY A 35 10.87 -18.84 4.53
N LYS A 36 10.77 -19.53 3.39
CA LYS A 36 9.86 -19.20 2.31
C LYS A 36 8.41 -19.21 2.82
N LEU A 37 7.70 -18.10 2.61
CA LEU A 37 6.31 -17.92 3.00
C LEU A 37 5.42 -18.98 2.34
N GLY A 38 4.69 -19.72 3.18
CA GLY A 38 3.66 -20.66 2.71
C GLY A 38 2.34 -19.96 2.40
N LEU A 39 1.34 -20.72 1.95
CA LEU A 39 0.05 -20.16 1.53
C LEU A 39 -0.65 -19.41 2.68
N LEU A 40 -0.76 -20.00 3.87
CA LEU A 40 -1.44 -19.38 5.00
C LEU A 40 -0.73 -18.10 5.45
N SER A 41 0.59 -18.15 5.65
CA SER A 41 1.37 -16.98 6.05
C SER A 41 1.28 -15.86 5.02
N LEU A 42 1.35 -16.20 3.71
CA LEU A 42 1.21 -15.20 2.65
C LEU A 42 -0.21 -14.61 2.60
N THR A 43 -1.24 -15.44 2.80
CA THR A 43 -2.64 -14.94 2.86
C THR A 43 -2.81 -13.93 3.99
N CYS A 44 -2.26 -14.23 5.17
CA CYS A 44 -2.28 -13.31 6.31
C CYS A 44 -1.46 -12.03 6.04
N VAL A 45 -0.30 -12.15 5.39
CA VAL A 45 0.50 -10.98 4.97
C VAL A 45 -0.29 -10.12 3.99
N VAL A 46 -0.88 -10.70 2.97
CA VAL A 46 -1.73 -9.97 2.00
C VAL A 46 -2.91 -9.31 2.71
N TYR A 47 -3.58 -10.05 3.62
CA TYR A 47 -4.67 -9.48 4.40
C TYR A 47 -4.22 -8.25 5.19
N LEU A 48 -3.12 -8.33 5.95
CA LEU A 48 -2.59 -7.21 6.75
C LEU A 48 -2.10 -6.04 5.90
N VAL A 49 -1.59 -6.30 4.70
CA VAL A 49 -1.12 -5.24 3.78
C VAL A 49 -2.30 -4.48 3.17
N VAL A 50 -3.40 -5.18 2.86
CA VAL A 50 -4.59 -4.58 2.22
C VAL A 50 -5.58 -4.07 3.26
N SER A 51 -5.69 -4.74 4.43
CA SER A 51 -6.75 -4.48 5.39
C SER A 51 -6.24 -4.47 6.82
N GLY A 52 -6.50 -3.37 7.47
CA GLY A 52 -6.32 -3.22 8.93
C GLY A 52 -7.52 -3.69 9.77
N GLY A 53 -8.46 -4.46 9.21
CA GLY A 53 -9.78 -4.69 9.79
C GLY A 53 -10.77 -3.59 9.36
N ALA A 54 -12.00 -3.59 9.90
CA ALA A 54 -13.03 -2.62 9.50
C ALA A 54 -12.72 -1.16 9.94
N TYR A 55 -11.57 -0.94 10.56
CA TYR A 55 -11.13 0.37 11.02
C TYR A 55 -10.95 1.36 9.85
N GLY A 56 -11.41 2.60 10.06
CA GLY A 56 -11.39 3.66 9.05
C GLY A 56 -12.65 3.71 8.16
N THR A 57 -13.50 2.68 8.17
CA THR A 57 -14.77 2.71 7.43
C THR A 57 -15.81 3.62 8.09
N GLU A 58 -15.63 3.98 9.36
CA GLU A 58 -16.50 4.88 10.12
C GLU A 58 -16.63 6.24 9.45
N ASP A 59 -15.53 6.80 8.98
CA ASP A 59 -15.51 8.08 8.28
C ASP A 59 -16.22 8.03 6.93
N ALA A 60 -16.20 6.88 6.25
CA ALA A 60 -16.98 6.68 5.03
C ALA A 60 -18.50 6.75 5.34
N VAL A 61 -18.95 6.16 6.47
CA VAL A 61 -20.35 6.26 6.90
C VAL A 61 -20.72 7.70 7.24
N ARG A 62 -19.82 8.43 7.88
CA ARG A 62 -20.03 9.85 8.22
C ARG A 62 -20.20 10.73 6.98
N ILE A 63 -19.38 10.51 5.95
CA ILE A 63 -19.35 11.34 4.74
C ILE A 63 -20.41 10.91 3.72
N ALA A 64 -20.49 9.61 3.43
CA ALA A 64 -21.36 9.07 2.38
C ALA A 64 -22.75 8.64 2.90
N GLY A 65 -22.89 8.50 4.19
CA GLY A 65 -24.05 7.89 4.80
C GLY A 65 -24.03 6.35 4.70
N PRO A 66 -24.85 5.68 5.50
CA PRO A 66 -24.77 4.23 5.68
C PRO A 66 -25.07 3.42 4.41
N ARG A 67 -26.10 3.81 3.65
CA ARG A 67 -26.50 3.08 2.44
C ARG A 67 -25.47 3.16 1.32
N LEU A 68 -24.95 4.35 1.08
CA LEU A 68 -23.94 4.54 0.03
C LEU A 68 -22.63 3.86 0.42
N THR A 69 -22.22 3.91 1.69
CA THR A 69 -21.02 3.20 2.17
C THR A 69 -21.12 1.70 1.93
N LEU A 70 -22.26 1.06 2.28
CA LEU A 70 -22.48 -0.36 2.01
C LEU A 70 -22.40 -0.69 0.51
N LEU A 71 -23.02 0.15 -0.33
CA LEU A 71 -22.94 -0.02 -1.78
C LEU A 71 -21.49 0.09 -2.28
N LEU A 72 -20.73 1.06 -1.78
CA LEU A 72 -19.33 1.24 -2.15
C LEU A 72 -18.44 0.07 -1.68
N CYS A 73 -18.70 -0.51 -0.50
CA CYS A 73 -18.01 -1.71 -0.01
C CYS A 73 -18.25 -2.95 -0.92
N VAL A 74 -19.27 -2.94 -1.77
CA VAL A 74 -19.52 -3.99 -2.78
C VAL A 74 -18.91 -3.57 -4.14
N LEU A 75 -19.11 -2.32 -4.55
CA LEU A 75 -18.69 -1.86 -5.87
C LEU A 75 -17.15 -1.73 -6.01
N VAL A 76 -16.49 -1.18 -4.99
CA VAL A 76 -15.03 -0.96 -5.04
C VAL A 76 -14.26 -2.27 -5.17
N PRO A 77 -14.53 -3.36 -4.42
CA PRO A 77 -13.89 -4.64 -4.67
C PRO A 77 -14.08 -5.15 -6.11
N LEU A 78 -15.24 -4.95 -6.71
CA LEU A 78 -15.53 -5.40 -8.07
C LEU A 78 -14.81 -4.55 -9.12
N THR A 79 -14.73 -3.24 -8.93
CA THR A 79 -14.17 -2.31 -9.91
C THR A 79 -12.69 -2.01 -9.72
N LEU A 80 -12.15 -2.24 -8.53
CA LEU A 80 -10.75 -1.95 -8.19
C LEU A 80 -10.00 -3.19 -7.69
N SER A 81 -10.45 -3.83 -6.57
CA SER A 81 -9.64 -4.86 -5.90
C SER A 81 -9.43 -6.11 -6.74
N ILE A 82 -10.52 -6.67 -7.33
CA ILE A 82 -10.40 -7.84 -8.21
C ILE A 82 -9.52 -7.54 -9.42
N PRO A 83 -9.73 -6.44 -10.17
CA PRO A 83 -8.86 -6.07 -11.27
C PRO A 83 -7.39 -5.90 -10.85
N THR A 84 -7.10 -5.20 -9.77
CA THR A 84 -5.74 -4.97 -9.28
C THR A 84 -5.07 -6.28 -8.85
N ALA A 85 -5.78 -7.13 -8.12
CA ALA A 85 -5.28 -8.45 -7.71
C ALA A 85 -4.97 -9.34 -8.93
N LEU A 86 -5.82 -9.33 -9.97
CA LEU A 86 -5.58 -10.07 -11.22
C LEU A 86 -4.39 -9.51 -11.99
N MET A 87 -4.24 -8.18 -12.07
CA MET A 87 -3.09 -7.51 -12.67
C MET A 87 -1.80 -7.93 -11.95
N ALA A 88 -1.76 -7.80 -10.63
CA ALA A 88 -0.60 -8.15 -9.82
C ALA A 88 -0.24 -9.64 -9.96
N ALA A 89 -1.25 -10.53 -9.99
CA ALA A 89 -1.04 -11.96 -10.20
C ALA A 89 -0.40 -12.27 -11.56
N GLU A 90 -0.85 -11.62 -12.65
CA GLU A 90 -0.29 -11.84 -13.99
C GLU A 90 1.10 -11.23 -14.14
N LEU A 91 1.30 -9.98 -13.71
CA LEU A 91 2.60 -9.32 -13.80
C LEU A 91 3.65 -10.03 -12.93
N ASN A 92 3.27 -10.48 -11.73
CA ASN A 92 4.16 -11.27 -10.89
C ASN A 92 4.47 -12.65 -11.48
N ALA A 93 3.53 -13.30 -12.17
CA ALA A 93 3.80 -14.56 -12.88
C ALA A 93 4.78 -14.35 -14.05
N LEU A 94 4.68 -13.21 -14.76
CA LEU A 94 5.58 -12.85 -15.85
C LEU A 94 6.97 -12.44 -15.36
N MET A 95 7.04 -11.62 -14.29
CA MET A 95 8.27 -11.04 -13.75
C MET A 95 8.26 -11.08 -12.21
N PRO A 96 8.58 -12.21 -11.57
CA PRO A 96 8.66 -12.34 -10.12
C PRO A 96 9.99 -11.76 -9.60
N VAL A 97 10.14 -10.43 -9.64
CA VAL A 97 11.36 -9.71 -9.22
C VAL A 97 11.11 -8.90 -7.96
N GLU A 98 12.13 -8.75 -7.11
CA GLU A 98 12.09 -7.80 -5.99
C GLU A 98 11.91 -6.38 -6.52
N GLY A 99 11.02 -5.59 -5.91
CA GLY A 99 10.64 -4.27 -6.39
C GLY A 99 9.56 -4.27 -7.46
N GLY A 100 8.89 -5.41 -7.68
CA GLY A 100 7.75 -5.73 -8.55
C GLY A 100 7.29 -4.61 -9.49
N PHE A 101 6.38 -3.75 -9.03
CA PHE A 101 5.71 -2.73 -9.84
C PHE A 101 6.66 -1.71 -10.50
N TYR A 102 7.72 -1.26 -9.83
CA TYR A 102 8.74 -0.39 -10.44
C TYR A 102 9.35 -1.01 -11.71
N PHE A 103 9.75 -2.28 -11.63
CA PHE A 103 10.36 -2.99 -12.76
C PHE A 103 9.35 -3.33 -13.84
N TRP A 104 8.10 -3.63 -13.48
CA TRP A 104 7.03 -3.87 -14.46
C TRP A 104 6.81 -2.64 -15.34
N VAL A 105 6.69 -1.46 -14.72
CA VAL A 105 6.50 -0.20 -15.44
C VAL A 105 7.75 0.21 -16.22
N LYS A 106 8.94 0.08 -15.62
CA LYS A 106 10.22 0.39 -16.29
C LYS A 106 10.43 -0.45 -17.54
N GLU A 107 10.15 -1.74 -17.49
CA GLU A 107 10.30 -2.67 -18.63
C GLU A 107 9.23 -2.44 -19.71
N ALA A 108 8.00 -2.13 -19.28
CA ALA A 108 6.89 -1.91 -20.19
C ALA A 108 6.97 -0.57 -20.91
N LEU A 109 7.18 0.52 -20.17
CA LEU A 109 7.01 1.90 -20.62
C LEU A 109 8.32 2.68 -20.71
N GLY A 110 9.38 2.18 -20.11
CA GLY A 110 10.72 2.79 -20.14
C GLY A 110 11.12 3.52 -18.85
N PRO A 111 12.39 4.02 -18.79
CA PRO A 111 12.99 4.50 -17.54
C PRO A 111 12.30 5.70 -16.89
N PHE A 112 11.75 6.62 -17.68
CA PHE A 112 11.01 7.77 -17.14
C PHE A 112 9.75 7.33 -16.41
N TRP A 113 8.98 6.43 -17.02
CA TRP A 113 7.74 5.94 -16.43
C TRP A 113 7.99 5.04 -15.21
N GLY A 114 9.09 4.25 -15.22
CA GLY A 114 9.53 3.54 -14.02
C GLY A 114 9.88 4.51 -12.89
N PHE A 115 10.56 5.62 -13.18
CA PHE A 115 10.80 6.66 -12.18
C PHE A 115 9.49 7.31 -11.70
N ALA A 116 8.57 7.63 -12.62
CA ALA A 116 7.29 8.25 -12.30
C ALA A 116 6.46 7.33 -11.37
N GLU A 117 6.44 6.03 -11.64
CA GLU A 117 5.81 5.04 -10.79
C GLU A 117 6.46 5.02 -9.39
N ALA A 118 7.79 4.87 -9.29
CA ALA A 118 8.49 4.88 -8.01
C ALA A 118 8.33 6.20 -7.23
N TYR A 119 8.22 7.33 -7.93
CA TYR A 119 8.00 8.63 -7.32
C TYR A 119 6.58 8.76 -6.76
N LEU A 120 5.56 8.36 -7.52
CA LEU A 120 4.17 8.33 -7.03
C LEU A 120 4.03 7.34 -5.86
N THR A 121 4.66 6.17 -5.95
CA THR A 121 4.72 5.20 -4.86
C THR A 121 5.38 5.79 -3.61
N LEU A 122 6.46 6.54 -3.76
CA LEU A 122 7.10 7.22 -2.62
C LEU A 122 6.16 8.26 -1.98
N LEU A 123 5.40 9.02 -2.79
CA LEU A 123 4.44 9.99 -2.31
C LEU A 123 3.29 9.32 -1.57
N TYR A 124 2.63 8.31 -2.18
CA TYR A 124 1.50 7.67 -1.52
C TYR A 124 1.94 6.92 -0.27
N THR A 125 3.05 6.19 -0.31
CA THR A 125 3.53 5.47 0.88
C THR A 125 3.95 6.40 2.00
N ALA A 126 4.49 7.59 1.69
CA ALA A 126 4.81 8.58 2.71
C ALA A 126 3.56 9.05 3.46
N VAL A 127 2.47 9.25 2.73
CA VAL A 127 1.19 9.70 3.27
C VAL A 127 0.48 8.54 3.99
N ASP A 128 0.39 7.37 3.37
CA ASP A 128 -0.20 6.15 3.94
C ASP A 128 0.43 5.79 5.29
N MET A 129 1.75 5.82 5.36
CA MET A 129 2.47 5.54 6.60
C MET A 129 2.15 6.54 7.74
N ALA A 130 1.71 7.75 7.44
CA ALA A 130 1.27 8.71 8.46
C ALA A 130 -0.17 8.43 8.94
N ILE A 131 -0.99 7.70 8.17
CA ILE A 131 -2.36 7.35 8.54
C ILE A 131 -2.39 6.43 9.78
N TYR A 132 -1.52 5.41 9.84
CA TYR A 132 -1.52 4.42 10.93
C TYR A 132 -1.22 5.03 12.31
N PRO A 133 -0.23 5.93 12.49
CA PRO A 133 -0.05 6.67 13.74
C PRO A 133 -1.27 7.48 14.17
N VAL A 134 -1.97 8.09 13.21
CA VAL A 134 -3.21 8.83 13.47
C VAL A 134 -4.32 7.90 13.95
N LEU A 135 -4.52 6.77 13.26
CA LEU A 135 -5.47 5.73 13.69
C LEU A 135 -5.15 5.20 15.09
N PHE A 136 -3.89 4.87 15.34
CA PHE A 136 -3.46 4.40 16.67
C PHE A 136 -3.85 5.38 17.78
N SER A 137 -3.56 6.66 17.60
CA SER A 137 -3.84 7.68 18.59
C SER A 137 -5.34 7.94 18.77
N ALA A 138 -6.14 7.79 17.71
CA ALA A 138 -7.60 7.90 17.78
C ALA A 138 -8.22 6.75 18.59
N TYR A 139 -7.76 5.51 18.40
CA TYR A 139 -8.22 4.37 19.20
C TYR A 139 -7.72 4.42 20.65
N LEU A 140 -6.50 4.94 20.86
CA LEU A 140 -6.01 5.18 22.24
C LEU A 140 -6.88 6.21 22.96
N ALA A 141 -7.35 7.27 22.28
CA ALA A 141 -8.21 8.30 22.86
C ALA A 141 -9.56 7.78 23.35
N PHE A 142 -10.02 6.61 22.88
CA PHE A 142 -11.18 5.91 23.44
C PHE A 142 -10.90 5.33 24.85
N LEU A 143 -9.68 4.86 25.09
CA LEU A 143 -9.27 4.28 26.38
C LEU A 143 -8.83 5.35 27.38
N ASP A 144 -8.12 6.35 26.88
CA ASP A 144 -7.63 7.51 27.68
C ASP A 144 -7.83 8.80 26.85
N PRO A 145 -8.78 9.65 27.23
CA PRO A 145 -9.14 10.84 26.45
C PRO A 145 -7.95 11.77 26.26
N LEU A 146 -7.46 11.83 25.03
CA LEU A 146 -6.35 12.68 24.60
C LEU A 146 -6.88 13.84 23.75
N GLY A 147 -6.44 15.07 24.07
CA GLY A 147 -6.64 16.20 23.16
C GLY A 147 -5.81 16.04 21.88
N THR A 148 -6.15 16.82 20.84
CA THR A 148 -5.49 16.76 19.51
C THR A 148 -3.96 16.81 19.60
N GLY A 149 -3.41 17.70 20.44
CA GLY A 149 -1.95 17.77 20.64
C GLY A 149 -1.36 16.48 21.22
N GLY A 150 -2.06 15.84 22.17
CA GLY A 150 -1.65 14.56 22.75
C GLY A 150 -1.67 13.43 21.70
N GLN A 151 -2.70 13.38 20.87
CA GLN A 151 -2.80 12.41 19.77
C GLN A 151 -1.64 12.56 18.77
N ILE A 152 -1.29 13.79 18.39
CA ILE A 152 -0.15 14.07 17.50
C ILE A 152 1.16 13.57 18.14
N VAL A 153 1.40 13.88 19.42
CA VAL A 153 2.63 13.45 20.12
C VAL A 153 2.71 11.92 20.19
N VAL A 154 1.62 11.23 20.52
CA VAL A 154 1.56 9.76 20.54
C VAL A 154 1.82 9.18 19.15
N GLY A 155 1.20 9.75 18.11
CA GLY A 155 1.44 9.33 16.71
C GLY A 155 2.91 9.48 16.32
N MET A 156 3.54 10.61 16.63
CA MET A 156 4.97 10.82 16.39
C MET A 156 5.84 9.82 17.17
N ALA A 157 5.54 9.56 18.44
CA ALA A 157 6.26 8.59 19.25
C ALA A 157 6.17 7.18 18.65
N LEU A 158 5.01 6.79 18.11
CA LEU A 158 4.82 5.51 17.42
C LEU A 158 5.69 5.39 16.17
N VAL A 159 5.80 6.46 15.36
CA VAL A 159 6.69 6.48 14.18
C VAL A 159 8.13 6.16 14.58
N TRP A 160 8.63 6.80 15.64
CA TRP A 160 10.02 6.61 16.10
C TRP A 160 10.22 5.24 16.76
N LEU A 161 9.24 4.74 17.52
CA LEU A 161 9.31 3.40 18.11
C LEU A 161 9.40 2.31 17.03
N ALA A 162 8.51 2.35 16.06
CA ALA A 162 8.51 1.39 14.96
C ALA A 162 9.76 1.53 14.07
N GLY A 163 10.22 2.76 13.84
CA GLY A 163 11.49 3.04 13.16
C GLY A 163 12.68 2.41 13.88
N LEU A 164 12.74 2.52 15.21
CA LEU A 164 13.77 1.89 16.05
C LEU A 164 13.73 0.36 15.95
N LEU A 165 12.54 -0.25 16.03
CA LEU A 165 12.38 -1.70 15.89
C LEU A 165 12.88 -2.20 14.53
N ASN A 166 12.54 -1.48 13.45
CA ASN A 166 13.02 -1.79 12.11
C ASN A 166 14.54 -1.59 11.98
N PHE A 167 15.09 -0.53 12.59
CA PHE A 167 16.53 -0.29 12.64
C PHE A 167 17.28 -1.41 13.35
N LEU A 168 16.74 -1.92 14.45
CA LEU A 168 17.28 -3.07 15.20
C LEU A 168 17.13 -4.40 14.44
N GLY A 169 16.43 -4.41 13.31
CA GLY A 169 16.26 -5.59 12.47
C GLY A 169 15.19 -6.56 13.00
N VAL A 170 14.29 -6.11 13.86
CA VAL A 170 13.12 -6.89 14.30
C VAL A 170 12.22 -7.06 13.08
N ARG A 171 12.11 -8.29 12.58
CA ARG A 171 11.28 -8.63 11.42
C ARG A 171 10.05 -9.40 11.88
N PRO A 172 8.83 -9.00 11.48
CA PRO A 172 7.69 -9.89 11.61
C PRO A 172 7.95 -11.12 10.73
N ALA A 173 8.11 -12.28 11.33
CA ALA A 173 8.19 -13.54 10.60
C ALA A 173 6.78 -13.94 10.11
N GLY A 174 6.69 -14.87 9.13
CA GLY A 174 5.40 -15.30 8.58
C GLY A 174 4.41 -15.81 9.63
N ASP A 175 4.90 -16.41 10.73
CA ASP A 175 4.07 -16.88 11.83
C ASP A 175 3.49 -15.72 12.65
N SER A 176 4.21 -14.58 12.76
CA SER A 176 3.68 -13.39 13.43
C SER A 176 2.53 -12.76 12.63
N ALA A 177 2.54 -12.84 11.31
CA ALA A 177 1.43 -12.35 10.48
C ALA A 177 0.13 -13.14 10.76
N ILE A 178 0.22 -14.45 10.98
CA ILE A 178 -0.93 -15.29 11.35
C ILE A 178 -1.49 -14.84 12.71
N LEU A 179 -0.62 -14.70 13.71
CA LEU A 179 -1.02 -14.25 15.04
C LEU A 179 -1.63 -12.84 15.01
N LEU A 180 -1.00 -11.90 14.30
CA LEU A 180 -1.49 -10.54 14.19
C LEU A 180 -2.85 -10.47 13.48
N THR A 181 -3.04 -11.25 12.40
CA THR A 181 -4.33 -11.35 11.72
C THR A 181 -5.40 -11.92 12.64
N ALA A 182 -5.07 -12.95 13.44
CA ALA A 182 -6.01 -13.52 14.41
C ALA A 182 -6.38 -12.52 15.51
N LEU A 183 -5.40 -11.82 16.08
CA LEU A 183 -5.63 -10.78 17.09
C LEU A 183 -6.44 -9.61 16.56
N LEU A 184 -6.23 -9.23 15.30
CA LEU A 184 -6.98 -8.20 14.62
C LEU A 184 -8.44 -8.59 14.41
N LEU A 185 -8.68 -9.81 13.91
CA LEU A 185 -10.01 -10.28 13.54
C LEU A 185 -10.84 -10.72 14.75
N ALA A 186 -10.23 -11.17 15.84
CA ALA A 186 -10.92 -11.72 16.99
C ALA A 186 -11.95 -10.74 17.61
N PRO A 187 -11.65 -9.46 17.89
CA PRO A 187 -12.66 -8.53 18.44
C PRO A 187 -13.77 -8.23 17.43
N PHE A 188 -13.50 -8.18 16.12
CA PHE A 188 -14.54 -8.06 15.12
C PHE A 188 -15.39 -9.31 14.99
N ALA A 189 -14.81 -10.51 15.09
CA ALA A 189 -15.54 -11.75 15.14
C ALA A 189 -16.48 -11.79 16.36
N ALA A 190 -16.01 -11.36 17.53
CA ALA A 190 -16.83 -11.23 18.73
C ALA A 190 -17.98 -10.22 18.52
N LEU A 191 -17.70 -9.06 17.89
CA LEU A 191 -18.69 -8.06 17.55
C LEU A 191 -19.78 -8.66 16.64
N VAL A 192 -19.38 -9.39 15.58
CA VAL A 192 -20.30 -10.02 14.64
C VAL A 192 -21.13 -11.13 15.31
N VAL A 193 -20.52 -11.96 16.15
CA VAL A 193 -21.23 -13.03 16.88
C VAL A 193 -22.26 -12.43 17.83
N LEU A 194 -21.89 -11.45 18.63
CA LEU A 194 -22.81 -10.80 19.58
C LEU A 194 -23.89 -9.98 18.86
N GLY A 195 -23.55 -9.35 17.73
CA GLY A 195 -24.48 -8.59 16.90
C GLY A 195 -25.23 -9.43 15.86
N PHE A 196 -25.07 -10.76 15.83
CA PHE A 196 -25.66 -11.62 14.79
C PHE A 196 -27.17 -11.49 14.69
N GLY A 197 -27.86 -11.33 15.82
CA GLY A 197 -29.29 -11.10 15.86
C GLY A 197 -29.72 -9.85 15.08
N HIS A 198 -28.92 -8.79 15.08
CA HIS A 198 -29.18 -7.58 14.30
C HIS A 198 -29.01 -7.82 12.80
N LEU A 199 -28.11 -8.71 12.38
CA LEU A 199 -27.95 -9.09 10.97
C LEU A 199 -29.10 -9.94 10.48
N VAL A 200 -29.64 -10.86 11.31
CA VAL A 200 -30.77 -11.71 10.96
C VAL A 200 -32.03 -10.88 10.80
N HIS A 201 -32.24 -9.90 11.68
CA HIS A 201 -33.36 -8.96 11.63
C HIS A 201 -32.95 -7.64 10.96
N TRP A 202 -32.26 -7.75 9.83
CA TRP A 202 -31.74 -6.59 9.11
C TRP A 202 -32.84 -5.62 8.70
N HIS A 203 -32.68 -4.38 9.13
CA HIS A 203 -33.50 -3.27 8.62
C HIS A 203 -32.56 -2.34 7.84
N PRO A 204 -32.89 -1.99 6.58
CA PRO A 204 -32.08 -1.06 5.82
C PRO A 204 -31.91 0.24 6.60
N PRO A 205 -30.66 0.75 6.77
CA PRO A 205 -30.45 2.00 7.49
C PRO A 205 -31.26 3.14 6.86
N ALA A 206 -31.68 4.10 7.66
CA ALA A 206 -32.40 5.28 7.19
C ALA A 206 -31.54 6.13 6.25
N GLY A 207 -32.17 6.92 5.39
CA GLY A 207 -31.51 7.85 4.46
C GLY A 207 -31.72 7.53 3.00
N HIS A 208 -31.31 8.43 2.13
CA HIS A 208 -31.36 8.30 0.69
C HIS A 208 -29.95 8.10 0.13
N ILE A 209 -29.80 7.27 -0.91
CA ILE A 209 -28.52 7.16 -1.65
C ILE A 209 -28.32 8.43 -2.48
N PHE A 210 -29.41 8.90 -3.12
CA PHE A 210 -29.37 10.10 -3.97
C PHE A 210 -29.99 11.27 -3.22
N GLY A 211 -29.24 12.34 -3.08
CA GLY A 211 -29.66 13.59 -2.42
C GLY A 211 -28.93 14.80 -3.04
N PRO A 212 -29.21 16.02 -2.55
CA PRO A 212 -28.55 17.23 -3.06
C PRO A 212 -27.01 17.18 -3.03
N ASP A 213 -26.46 16.56 -1.98
CA ASP A 213 -25.02 16.44 -1.78
C ASP A 213 -24.44 15.09 -2.26
N PHE A 214 -25.16 14.38 -3.15
CA PHE A 214 -24.76 13.05 -3.61
C PHE A 214 -23.34 13.01 -4.19
N ALA A 215 -22.94 14.02 -4.97
CA ALA A 215 -21.61 14.07 -5.55
C ALA A 215 -20.50 14.19 -4.49
N LEU A 216 -20.73 15.01 -3.45
CA LEU A 216 -19.81 15.14 -2.31
C LEU A 216 -19.73 13.85 -1.51
N ALA A 217 -20.88 13.27 -1.16
CA ALA A 217 -20.99 12.02 -0.44
C ALA A 217 -20.34 10.86 -1.18
N LEU A 218 -20.56 10.75 -2.50
CA LEU A 218 -19.96 9.74 -3.35
C LEU A 218 -18.44 9.93 -3.45
N GLY A 219 -17.96 11.15 -3.71
CA GLY A 219 -16.53 11.43 -3.86
C GLY A 219 -15.74 11.14 -2.57
N GLY A 220 -16.21 11.64 -1.45
CA GLY A 220 -15.57 11.42 -0.15
C GLY A 220 -15.66 9.98 0.32
N GLY A 221 -16.83 9.36 0.22
CA GLY A 221 -17.02 7.95 0.58
C GLY A 221 -16.22 7.01 -0.31
N LEU A 222 -16.20 7.26 -1.62
CA LEU A 222 -15.42 6.48 -2.58
C LEU A 222 -13.92 6.54 -2.26
N THR A 223 -13.40 7.73 -1.94
CA THR A 223 -12.00 7.91 -1.56
C THR A 223 -11.62 7.05 -0.34
N ILE A 224 -12.41 7.11 0.73
CA ILE A 224 -12.12 6.32 1.94
C ILE A 224 -12.25 4.83 1.68
N ILE A 225 -13.26 4.39 0.93
CA ILE A 225 -13.45 2.98 0.62
C ILE A 225 -12.36 2.47 -0.34
N ILE A 226 -11.90 3.27 -1.31
CA ILE A 226 -10.75 2.92 -2.15
C ILE A 226 -9.53 2.66 -1.27
N TRP A 227 -9.21 3.53 -0.31
CA TRP A 227 -8.09 3.33 0.61
C TRP A 227 -8.19 2.00 1.35
N ASN A 228 -9.36 1.67 1.89
CA ASN A 228 -9.62 0.41 2.61
C ASN A 228 -9.47 -0.84 1.73
N PHE A 229 -9.59 -0.72 0.41
CA PHE A 229 -9.55 -1.84 -0.54
C PHE A 229 -8.37 -1.78 -1.52
N SER A 230 -7.35 -0.96 -1.24
CA SER A 230 -6.14 -0.79 -2.07
C SER A 230 -4.96 -1.65 -1.60
N GLY A 231 -3.86 -1.69 -2.37
CA GLY A 231 -2.60 -2.32 -1.98
C GLY A 231 -2.44 -3.80 -2.33
N TRP A 232 -3.26 -4.35 -3.22
CA TRP A 232 -3.20 -5.77 -3.63
C TRP A 232 -1.90 -6.15 -4.34
N GLU A 233 -1.24 -5.20 -4.99
CA GLU A 233 0.04 -5.35 -5.68
C GLU A 233 1.24 -5.31 -4.71
N ASN A 234 1.10 -4.70 -3.54
CA ASN A 234 2.20 -4.45 -2.60
C ASN A 234 2.92 -5.73 -2.15
N ALA A 235 2.19 -6.85 -2.00
CA ALA A 235 2.79 -8.14 -1.67
C ALA A 235 3.72 -8.69 -2.77
N SER A 236 3.70 -8.13 -3.99
CA SER A 236 4.63 -8.49 -5.08
C SER A 236 6.07 -8.10 -4.79
N VAL A 237 6.29 -7.11 -3.95
CA VAL A 237 7.65 -6.66 -3.54
C VAL A 237 8.45 -7.77 -2.85
N VAL A 238 7.76 -8.68 -2.15
CA VAL A 238 8.35 -9.83 -1.44
C VAL A 238 8.25 -11.13 -2.23
N ALA A 239 8.02 -11.08 -3.54
CA ALA A 239 7.84 -12.26 -4.39
C ALA A 239 9.01 -13.26 -4.29
N GLY A 240 10.24 -12.79 -4.09
CA GLY A 240 11.43 -13.63 -3.89
C GLY A 240 11.42 -14.46 -2.60
N GLU A 241 10.62 -14.08 -1.60
CA GLU A 241 10.50 -14.76 -0.31
C GLU A 241 9.33 -15.78 -0.29
N ILE A 242 8.58 -15.92 -1.38
CA ILE A 242 7.41 -16.80 -1.47
C ILE A 242 7.82 -18.19 -1.97
N ARG A 243 7.27 -19.23 -1.36
CA ARG A 243 7.42 -20.62 -1.84
C ARG A 243 6.52 -20.82 -3.07
N ASP A 244 7.09 -21.19 -4.22
CA ASP A 244 6.40 -21.28 -5.51
C ASP A 244 5.53 -20.03 -5.79
N PRO A 245 6.17 -18.85 -6.01
CA PRO A 245 5.47 -17.56 -6.07
C PRO A 245 4.40 -17.52 -7.16
N ARG A 246 4.59 -18.27 -8.25
CA ARG A 246 3.64 -18.30 -9.38
C ARG A 246 2.28 -18.90 -9.03
N ARG A 247 2.23 -19.84 -8.08
CA ARG A 247 0.97 -20.49 -7.66
C ARG A 247 0.48 -20.00 -6.31
N THR A 248 1.40 -19.86 -5.35
CA THR A 248 1.05 -19.47 -3.97
C THR A 248 0.52 -18.06 -3.91
N TYR A 249 1.11 -17.11 -4.69
CA TYR A 249 0.68 -15.72 -4.71
C TYR A 249 -0.79 -15.57 -5.16
N GLN A 250 -1.16 -16.20 -6.27
CA GLN A 250 -2.52 -16.15 -6.82
C GLN A 250 -3.56 -16.76 -5.85
N ARG A 251 -3.21 -17.89 -5.22
CA ARG A 251 -4.08 -18.55 -4.25
C ARG A 251 -4.26 -17.69 -3.00
N ALA A 252 -3.19 -17.05 -2.53
CA ALA A 252 -3.25 -16.14 -1.40
C ALA A 252 -4.17 -14.95 -1.69
N LEU A 253 -4.07 -14.32 -2.87
CA LEU A 253 -4.97 -13.26 -3.30
C LEU A 253 -6.44 -13.72 -3.38
N ALA A 254 -6.69 -14.91 -3.94
CA ALA A 254 -8.03 -15.46 -4.08
C ALA A 254 -8.70 -15.77 -2.72
N ILE A 255 -7.91 -16.09 -1.68
CA ILE A 255 -8.41 -16.31 -0.31
C ILE A 255 -8.54 -14.97 0.44
N ALA A 256 -7.53 -14.09 0.32
CA ALA A 256 -7.51 -12.84 1.05
C ALA A 256 -8.65 -11.89 0.63
N LEU A 257 -9.01 -11.88 -0.66
CA LEU A 257 -10.05 -10.97 -1.17
C LEU A 257 -11.42 -11.18 -0.50
N PRO A 258 -12.01 -12.37 -0.45
CA PRO A 258 -13.26 -12.57 0.29
C PRO A 258 -13.08 -12.35 1.80
N MET A 259 -11.91 -12.64 2.38
CA MET A 259 -11.64 -12.35 3.78
C MET A 259 -11.70 -10.83 4.07
N VAL A 260 -11.13 -10.00 3.19
CA VAL A 260 -11.19 -8.53 3.31
C VAL A 260 -12.62 -8.03 3.17
N VAL A 261 -13.34 -8.46 2.13
CA VAL A 261 -14.72 -8.04 1.90
C VAL A 261 -15.62 -8.41 3.09
N LEU A 262 -15.55 -9.65 3.55
CA LEU A 262 -16.34 -10.10 4.70
C LEU A 262 -15.88 -9.40 6.00
N GLY A 263 -14.58 -9.18 6.15
CA GLY A 263 -13.99 -8.49 7.28
C GLY A 263 -14.46 -7.04 7.42
N TYR A 264 -14.86 -6.39 6.33
CA TYR A 264 -15.48 -5.06 6.35
C TYR A 264 -17.02 -5.15 6.44
N MET A 265 -17.64 -5.93 5.57
CA MET A 265 -19.09 -5.97 5.43
C MET A 265 -19.82 -6.48 6.69
N LEU A 266 -19.28 -7.51 7.36
CA LEU A 266 -19.95 -8.08 8.53
C LEU A 266 -19.94 -7.14 9.74
N PRO A 267 -18.79 -6.59 10.20
CA PRO A 267 -18.78 -5.62 11.29
C PRO A 267 -19.57 -4.36 10.97
N LEU A 268 -19.45 -3.84 9.74
CA LEU A 268 -20.18 -2.66 9.30
C LEU A 268 -21.70 -2.95 9.27
N GLY A 269 -22.11 -4.13 8.80
CA GLY A 269 -23.50 -4.55 8.82
C GLY A 269 -24.07 -4.60 10.24
N VAL A 270 -23.36 -5.18 11.20
CA VAL A 270 -23.74 -5.17 12.63
C VAL A 270 -23.85 -3.74 13.15
N ALA A 271 -22.85 -2.92 12.87
CA ALA A 271 -22.79 -1.54 13.33
C ALA A 271 -23.95 -0.68 12.81
N LEU A 272 -24.39 -0.92 11.57
CA LEU A 272 -25.46 -0.16 10.92
C LEU A 272 -26.87 -0.71 11.20
N SER A 273 -27.00 -1.97 11.61
CA SER A 273 -28.30 -2.61 11.90
C SER A 273 -28.82 -2.30 13.30
N GLY A 274 -27.95 -1.87 14.22
CA GLY A 274 -28.36 -1.37 15.53
C GLY A 274 -28.93 0.05 15.41
N ALA A 275 -30.01 0.36 16.13
CA ALA A 275 -30.58 1.70 16.18
C ALA A 275 -29.68 2.65 17.00
N HIS A 276 -28.53 3.01 16.44
CA HIS A 276 -27.60 3.97 17.04
C HIS A 276 -28.00 5.40 16.64
N SER A 277 -29.19 5.85 17.10
CA SER A 277 -29.60 7.24 16.96
C SER A 277 -28.61 8.14 17.69
N GLY A 278 -27.99 9.07 16.96
CA GLY A 278 -26.97 9.99 17.48
C GLY A 278 -25.53 9.55 17.32
N ALA A 279 -25.27 8.51 16.53
CA ALA A 279 -23.93 8.04 16.23
C ALA A 279 -23.09 9.14 15.54
N LYS A 280 -21.92 9.41 16.11
CA LYS A 280 -20.94 10.37 15.56
C LYS A 280 -19.95 9.68 14.65
N TRP A 281 -20.32 8.82 13.78
CA TRP A 281 -19.44 8.07 12.88
C TRP A 281 -18.10 8.76 12.58
N GLU A 282 -17.13 8.58 13.44
CA GLU A 282 -15.76 9.10 13.32
C GLU A 282 -14.77 7.98 13.69
N THR A 283 -13.54 8.14 13.31
CA THR A 283 -12.46 7.17 13.61
C THR A 283 -12.49 6.77 15.09
N GLY A 284 -12.57 5.47 15.39
CA GLY A 284 -12.68 4.92 16.75
C GLY A 284 -14.09 4.50 17.16
N TRP A 285 -15.12 4.78 16.34
CA TRP A 285 -16.52 4.51 16.68
C TRP A 285 -16.84 3.02 16.87
N TYR A 286 -16.11 2.09 16.23
CA TYR A 286 -16.29 0.65 16.48
C TYR A 286 -16.09 0.26 17.94
N SER A 287 -15.22 0.95 18.67
CA SER A 287 -15.01 0.72 20.09
C SER A 287 -16.26 1.06 20.90
N GLU A 288 -16.96 2.14 20.54
CA GLU A 288 -18.22 2.52 21.17
C GLU A 288 -19.35 1.55 20.83
N ILE A 289 -19.44 1.10 19.58
CA ILE A 289 -20.41 0.05 19.17
C ILE A 289 -20.14 -1.24 19.96
N GLY A 290 -18.89 -1.64 20.08
CA GLY A 290 -18.50 -2.79 20.90
C GLY A 290 -18.90 -2.64 22.37
N ARG A 291 -18.71 -1.45 22.94
CA ARG A 291 -19.12 -1.14 24.30
C ARG A 291 -20.63 -1.26 24.49
N GLN A 292 -21.42 -0.86 23.51
CA GLN A 292 -22.90 -0.94 23.55
C GLN A 292 -23.39 -2.38 23.39
N LEU A 293 -22.76 -3.20 22.54
CA LEU A 293 -23.18 -4.57 22.26
C LEU A 293 -22.62 -5.61 23.26
N GLY A 294 -21.37 -5.48 23.63
CA GLY A 294 -20.66 -6.47 24.46
C GLY A 294 -20.04 -5.89 25.74
N GLY A 295 -20.46 -4.66 26.12
CA GLY A 295 -19.97 -3.99 27.33
C GLY A 295 -18.55 -3.42 27.20
N PRO A 296 -18.00 -2.90 28.31
CA PRO A 296 -16.69 -2.22 28.31
C PRO A 296 -15.56 -3.10 27.82
N ALA A 297 -15.63 -4.41 28.04
CA ALA A 297 -14.59 -5.35 27.63
C ALA A 297 -14.46 -5.45 26.09
N LEU A 298 -15.58 -5.54 25.37
CA LEU A 298 -15.55 -5.59 23.91
C LEU A 298 -15.16 -4.23 23.31
N GLY A 299 -15.62 -3.12 23.90
CA GLY A 299 -15.19 -1.79 23.48
C GLY A 299 -13.67 -1.61 23.61
N ALA A 300 -13.10 -1.99 24.75
CA ALA A 300 -11.66 -1.96 24.97
C ALA A 300 -10.90 -2.92 24.05
N ALA A 301 -11.44 -4.11 23.80
CA ALA A 301 -10.83 -5.09 22.89
C ALA A 301 -10.76 -4.56 21.44
N LEU A 302 -11.81 -3.86 20.97
CA LEU A 302 -11.82 -3.23 19.64
C LEU A 302 -10.83 -2.04 19.59
N ALA A 303 -10.76 -1.22 20.63
CA ALA A 303 -9.78 -0.13 20.70
C ALA A 303 -8.34 -0.69 20.67
N LEU A 304 -8.02 -1.66 21.51
CA LEU A 304 -6.71 -2.34 21.52
C LEU A 304 -6.44 -3.04 20.18
N GLY A 305 -7.44 -3.67 19.58
CA GLY A 305 -7.32 -4.29 18.26
C GLY A 305 -6.94 -3.27 17.19
N GLY A 306 -7.55 -2.07 17.19
CA GLY A 306 -7.20 -0.96 16.29
C GLY A 306 -5.79 -0.45 16.49
N MET A 307 -5.36 -0.30 17.76
CA MET A 307 -4.00 0.10 18.09
C MET A 307 -2.97 -0.94 17.64
N VAL A 308 -3.21 -2.23 17.91
CA VAL A 308 -2.33 -3.33 17.49
C VAL A 308 -2.29 -3.42 15.97
N SER A 309 -3.43 -3.28 15.29
CA SER A 309 -3.51 -3.24 13.84
C SER A 309 -2.63 -2.12 13.26
N ALA A 310 -2.88 -0.89 13.66
CA ALA A 310 -2.16 0.28 13.16
C ALA A 310 -0.64 0.16 13.40
N PHE A 311 -0.23 -0.23 14.61
CA PHE A 311 1.19 -0.44 14.93
C PHE A 311 1.84 -1.55 14.11
N SER A 312 1.12 -2.67 13.94
CA SER A 312 1.63 -3.84 13.22
C SER A 312 1.79 -3.56 11.73
N ILE A 313 0.78 -2.93 11.10
CA ILE A 313 0.84 -2.55 9.68
C ILE A 313 1.96 -1.55 9.47
N PHE A 314 2.03 -0.49 10.28
CA PHE A 314 3.10 0.50 10.20
C PHE A 314 4.48 -0.15 10.30
N THR A 315 4.70 -1.01 11.31
CA THR A 315 5.99 -1.66 11.53
C THR A 315 6.35 -2.62 10.39
N ALA A 316 5.37 -3.38 9.88
CA ALA A 316 5.56 -4.28 8.75
C ALA A 316 5.81 -3.53 7.43
N ALA A 317 5.03 -2.48 7.16
CA ALA A 317 5.18 -1.67 5.96
C ALA A 317 6.51 -0.91 5.94
N MET A 318 7.01 -0.45 7.09
CA MET A 318 8.32 0.21 7.20
C MET A 318 9.45 -0.64 6.59
N LEU A 319 9.35 -1.98 6.62
CA LEU A 319 10.35 -2.87 6.01
C LEU A 319 10.49 -2.62 4.51
N TRP A 320 9.39 -2.53 3.78
CA TRP A 320 9.44 -2.36 2.34
C TRP A 320 9.48 -0.89 1.92
N VAL A 321 8.78 -0.01 2.62
CA VAL A 321 8.76 1.44 2.34
C VAL A 321 10.16 2.04 2.48
N SER A 322 10.92 1.68 3.51
CA SER A 322 12.29 2.17 3.70
C SER A 322 13.27 1.67 2.63
N ARG A 323 12.90 0.63 1.87
CA ARG A 323 13.71 0.15 0.73
C ARG A 323 13.51 0.97 -0.54
N MET A 324 12.41 1.73 -0.68
CA MET A 324 12.19 2.56 -1.88
C MET A 324 13.25 3.65 -2.04
N PRO A 325 13.55 4.52 -1.03
CA PRO A 325 14.66 5.47 -1.15
C PRO A 325 16.02 4.76 -1.35
N PHE A 326 16.21 3.59 -0.74
CA PHE A 326 17.41 2.78 -0.92
C PHE A 326 17.57 2.30 -2.37
N VAL A 327 16.52 1.79 -3.01
CA VAL A 327 16.53 1.33 -4.42
C VAL A 327 16.77 2.52 -5.35
N LEU A 328 16.08 3.63 -5.14
CA LEU A 328 16.27 4.84 -5.95
C LEU A 328 17.70 5.40 -5.83
N ALA A 329 18.33 5.29 -4.66
CA ALA A 329 19.72 5.68 -4.46
C ALA A 329 20.70 4.72 -5.18
N ARG A 330 20.40 3.42 -5.22
CA ARG A 330 21.16 2.42 -6.02
C ARG A 330 21.03 2.63 -7.52
N GLU A 331 19.84 3.01 -7.98
CA GLU A 331 19.58 3.38 -9.38
C GLU A 331 20.12 4.79 -9.73
N SER A 332 20.87 5.43 -8.82
CA SER A 332 21.43 6.78 -9.00
C SER A 332 20.37 7.87 -9.26
N TYR A 333 19.20 7.74 -8.66
CA TYR A 333 18.17 8.79 -8.61
C TYR A 333 18.19 9.59 -7.31
N LEU A 334 18.75 9.03 -6.23
CA LEU A 334 18.91 9.68 -4.93
C LEU A 334 20.35 9.62 -4.44
N PRO A 335 20.72 10.42 -3.41
CA PRO A 335 22.06 10.43 -2.85
C PRO A 335 22.51 9.04 -2.39
N ARG A 336 23.74 8.66 -2.71
CA ARG A 336 24.32 7.33 -2.41
C ARG A 336 24.30 6.97 -0.92
N TRP A 337 24.31 7.94 -0.01
CA TRP A 337 24.27 7.67 1.42
C TRP A 337 22.96 6.99 1.88
N LEU A 338 21.86 7.13 1.14
CA LEU A 338 20.61 6.40 1.39
C LEU A 338 20.73 4.90 1.04
N ALA A 339 21.69 4.53 0.18
CA ALA A 339 21.95 3.14 -0.19
C ALA A 339 22.90 2.42 0.79
N GLU A 340 23.31 3.08 1.88
CA GLU A 340 24.17 2.47 2.88
C GLU A 340 23.40 1.49 3.79
N VAL A 341 23.94 0.29 3.95
CA VAL A 341 23.41 -0.75 4.83
C VAL A 341 24.22 -0.78 6.11
N TRP A 342 23.55 -0.74 7.24
CA TRP A 342 24.18 -0.83 8.56
C TRP A 342 24.73 -2.24 8.77
N ARG A 343 26.02 -2.36 9.12
CA ARG A 343 26.72 -3.65 9.13
C ARG A 343 26.22 -4.63 10.19
N THR A 344 25.77 -4.13 11.35
CA THR A 344 25.33 -4.95 12.48
C THR A 344 23.93 -5.52 12.30
N THR A 345 22.99 -4.73 11.75
CA THR A 345 21.58 -5.09 11.61
C THR A 345 21.20 -5.49 10.19
N ALA A 346 22.08 -5.28 9.21
CA ALA A 346 21.84 -5.46 7.78
C ALA A 346 20.59 -4.67 7.29
N THR A 347 20.35 -3.48 7.87
CA THR A 347 19.21 -2.61 7.56
C THR A 347 19.66 -1.31 6.88
N PRO A 348 18.82 -0.68 6.02
CA PRO A 348 19.12 0.62 5.42
C PRO A 348 18.83 1.75 6.42
N GLY A 349 19.63 1.86 7.49
CA GLY A 349 19.36 2.72 8.64
C GLY A 349 19.13 4.20 8.29
N LYS A 350 19.90 4.76 7.35
CA LYS A 350 19.72 6.15 6.89
C LYS A 350 18.42 6.35 6.12
N SER A 351 17.99 5.36 5.36
CA SER A 351 16.71 5.37 4.67
C SER A 351 15.54 5.29 5.66
N ILE A 352 15.63 4.42 6.68
CA ILE A 352 14.65 4.34 7.77
C ILE A 352 14.53 5.70 8.48
N LEU A 353 15.65 6.33 8.82
CA LEU A 353 15.67 7.64 9.48
C LEU A 353 14.99 8.71 8.63
N ALA A 354 15.31 8.78 7.33
CA ALA A 354 14.68 9.73 6.41
C ALA A 354 13.16 9.53 6.32
N CYS A 355 12.71 8.27 6.27
CA CYS A 355 11.29 7.93 6.31
C CYS A 355 10.63 8.37 7.62
N CYS A 356 11.24 8.11 8.80
CA CYS A 356 10.69 8.53 10.08
C CYS A 356 10.52 10.05 10.16
N VAL A 357 11.50 10.82 9.69
CA VAL A 357 11.40 12.29 9.66
C VAL A 357 10.22 12.71 8.78
N LEU A 358 10.12 12.15 7.56
CA LEU A 358 9.03 12.47 6.63
C LEU A 358 7.66 12.16 7.22
N PHE A 359 7.48 10.96 7.78
CA PHE A 359 6.19 10.56 8.35
C PHE A 359 5.82 11.41 9.56
N THR A 360 6.79 11.76 10.42
CA THR A 360 6.57 12.65 11.57
C THR A 360 6.02 14.02 11.14
N MET A 361 6.46 14.55 9.99
CA MET A 361 5.96 15.82 9.45
C MET A 361 4.51 15.72 8.95
N LEU A 362 4.06 14.52 8.55
CA LEU A 362 2.74 14.32 7.97
C LEU A 362 1.66 13.98 9.02
N VAL A 363 2.03 13.42 10.19
CA VAL A 363 1.07 13.06 11.27
C VAL A 363 0.09 14.20 11.62
N PRO A 364 0.46 15.50 11.66
CA PRO A 364 -0.47 16.58 11.99
C PRO A 364 -1.60 16.82 10.99
N LEU A 365 -1.53 16.25 9.77
CA LEU A 365 -2.54 16.50 8.71
C LEU A 365 -3.90 15.84 9.00
N GLY A 366 -3.96 14.85 9.87
CA GLY A 366 -5.19 14.14 10.21
C GLY A 366 -5.60 13.09 9.18
N PHE A 367 -6.55 12.21 9.58
CA PHE A 367 -6.90 11.00 8.82
C PHE A 367 -7.44 11.30 7.41
N VAL A 368 -8.48 12.15 7.31
CA VAL A 368 -9.19 12.33 6.01
C VAL A 368 -8.29 12.98 4.96
N THR A 369 -7.53 14.03 5.30
CA THR A 369 -6.58 14.68 4.38
C THR A 369 -5.52 13.69 3.91
N LEU A 370 -4.96 12.89 4.82
CA LEU A 370 -3.97 11.86 4.46
C LEU A 370 -4.57 10.85 3.48
N VAL A 371 -5.77 10.34 3.72
CA VAL A 371 -6.44 9.37 2.82
C VAL A 371 -6.71 9.97 1.44
N ILE A 372 -7.10 11.24 1.34
CA ILE A 372 -7.31 11.90 0.05
C ILE A 372 -6.02 11.96 -0.75
N LEU A 373 -4.93 12.40 -0.12
CA LEU A 373 -3.62 12.48 -0.77
C LEU A 373 -3.10 11.10 -1.17
N ASP A 374 -3.25 10.11 -0.27
CA ASP A 374 -2.84 8.73 -0.52
C ASP A 374 -3.53 8.14 -1.76
N VAL A 375 -4.85 8.14 -1.77
CA VAL A 375 -5.66 7.57 -2.87
C VAL A 375 -5.33 8.24 -4.20
N PHE A 376 -5.07 9.56 -4.20
CA PHE A 376 -4.67 10.27 -5.41
C PHE A 376 -3.38 9.71 -6.00
N PHE A 377 -2.31 9.63 -5.20
CA PHE A 377 -1.01 9.15 -5.68
C PHE A 377 -1.02 7.65 -5.98
N TYR A 378 -1.68 6.86 -5.14
CA TYR A 378 -1.87 5.44 -5.34
C TYR A 378 -2.55 5.12 -6.67
N MET A 379 -3.69 5.76 -6.95
CA MET A 379 -4.41 5.55 -8.22
C MET A 379 -3.60 6.01 -9.42
N GLY A 380 -2.77 7.05 -9.28
CA GLY A 380 -1.82 7.49 -10.31
C GLY A 380 -0.75 6.43 -10.63
N ALA A 381 -0.16 5.81 -9.62
CA ALA A 381 0.78 4.70 -9.76
C ALA A 381 0.08 3.47 -10.39
N LEU A 382 -1.10 3.12 -9.90
CA LEU A 382 -1.90 2.00 -10.42
C LEU A 382 -2.22 2.12 -11.91
N VAL A 383 -2.49 3.33 -12.42
CA VAL A 383 -2.69 3.58 -13.87
C VAL A 383 -1.44 3.20 -14.68
N LEU A 384 -0.24 3.48 -14.16
CA LEU A 384 1.01 3.09 -14.81
C LEU A 384 1.19 1.57 -14.80
N GLU A 385 0.85 0.90 -13.72
CA GLU A 385 0.94 -0.56 -13.61
C GLU A 385 -0.07 -1.27 -14.53
N LEU A 386 -1.32 -0.79 -14.59
CA LEU A 386 -2.34 -1.29 -15.51
C LEU A 386 -1.92 -1.08 -16.97
N SER A 387 -1.29 0.07 -17.27
CA SER A 387 -0.71 0.34 -18.59
C SER A 387 0.44 -0.63 -18.90
N ALA A 388 1.28 -0.93 -17.89
CA ALA A 388 2.34 -1.91 -18.02
C ALA A 388 1.80 -3.31 -18.31
N LEU A 389 0.72 -3.74 -17.64
CA LEU A 389 0.04 -5.01 -17.94
C LEU A 389 -0.35 -5.11 -19.42
N VAL A 390 -1.04 -4.09 -19.96
CA VAL A 390 -1.49 -4.07 -21.35
C VAL A 390 -0.31 -4.14 -22.32
N VAL A 391 0.75 -3.37 -22.07
CA VAL A 391 1.95 -3.34 -22.91
C VAL A 391 2.74 -4.65 -22.81
N MET A 392 2.92 -5.19 -21.60
CA MET A 392 3.67 -6.42 -21.38
C MET A 392 2.98 -7.63 -22.03
N ARG A 393 1.66 -7.71 -21.98
CA ARG A 393 0.92 -8.77 -22.67
C ARG A 393 1.07 -8.71 -24.20
N ARG A 394 1.27 -7.52 -24.77
CA ARG A 394 1.58 -7.37 -26.21
C ARG A 394 3.02 -7.73 -26.54
N LYS A 395 3.98 -7.35 -25.68
CA LYS A 395 5.41 -7.60 -25.91
C LYS A 395 5.78 -9.08 -25.62
N ARG A 396 5.14 -9.69 -24.64
CA ARG A 396 5.42 -11.06 -24.18
C ARG A 396 4.11 -11.85 -24.14
N PRO A 397 3.70 -12.49 -25.24
CA PRO A 397 2.48 -13.30 -25.26
C PRO A 397 2.54 -14.40 -24.20
N ALA A 398 1.37 -14.78 -23.73
CA ALA A 398 1.18 -15.77 -22.67
C ALA A 398 1.96 -17.04 -22.96
N ARG A 399 2.76 -17.52 -22.00
CA ARG A 399 3.44 -18.80 -22.05
C ARG A 399 2.62 -19.83 -21.28
N GLU A 400 2.61 -21.06 -21.77
CA GLU A 400 1.98 -22.18 -21.06
C GLU A 400 2.53 -22.31 -19.64
N GLY A 401 1.63 -22.54 -18.68
CA GLY A 401 1.97 -22.68 -17.25
C GLY A 401 2.05 -21.37 -16.44
N LEU A 402 1.92 -20.21 -17.08
CA LEU A 402 1.81 -18.93 -16.36
C LEU A 402 0.35 -18.53 -16.16
N PHE A 403 0.07 -17.83 -15.06
CA PHE A 403 -1.25 -17.22 -14.86
C PHE A 403 -1.48 -16.14 -15.90
N VAL A 404 -2.65 -16.16 -16.49
CA VAL A 404 -3.11 -15.16 -17.47
C VAL A 404 -4.56 -14.84 -17.18
N ILE A 405 -4.90 -13.56 -17.17
CA ILE A 405 -6.28 -13.10 -17.00
C ILE A 405 -7.13 -13.67 -18.11
N GLY A 406 -8.21 -14.35 -17.75
CA GLY A 406 -9.15 -14.98 -18.68
C GLY A 406 -9.90 -13.98 -19.56
N GLY A 407 -10.68 -14.48 -20.54
CA GLY A 407 -11.48 -13.64 -21.45
C GLY A 407 -10.69 -12.96 -22.57
N GLY A 408 -9.42 -13.32 -22.78
CA GLY A 408 -8.60 -12.81 -23.86
C GLY A 408 -8.40 -11.28 -23.82
N ARG A 409 -8.59 -10.60 -24.97
CA ARG A 409 -8.45 -9.13 -25.04
C ARG A 409 -9.54 -8.40 -24.26
N ALA A 410 -10.78 -8.92 -24.27
CA ALA A 410 -11.89 -8.31 -23.54
C ALA A 410 -11.64 -8.33 -22.02
N GLY A 411 -11.22 -9.48 -21.46
CA GLY A 411 -10.86 -9.59 -20.05
C GLY A 411 -9.71 -8.66 -19.66
N LEU A 412 -8.67 -8.55 -20.50
CA LEU A 412 -7.56 -7.63 -20.28
C LEU A 412 -8.02 -6.17 -20.19
N TYR A 413 -8.84 -5.72 -21.16
CA TYR A 413 -9.31 -4.32 -21.17
C TYR A 413 -10.33 -4.05 -20.08
N LEU A 414 -11.11 -5.03 -19.66
CA LEU A 414 -12.02 -4.91 -18.53
C LEU A 414 -11.22 -4.73 -17.23
N VAL A 415 -10.21 -5.56 -17.00
CA VAL A 415 -9.34 -5.48 -15.81
C VAL A 415 -8.54 -4.17 -15.79
N ALA A 416 -8.07 -3.68 -16.93
CA ALA A 416 -7.37 -2.40 -16.97
C ALA A 416 -8.33 -1.20 -16.91
N GLY A 417 -9.52 -1.31 -17.51
CA GLY A 417 -10.47 -0.21 -17.67
C GLY A 417 -11.28 0.11 -16.41
N LEU A 418 -11.70 -0.91 -15.64
CA LEU A 418 -12.51 -0.69 -14.45
C LEU A 418 -11.83 0.18 -13.38
N PRO A 419 -10.56 -0.06 -12.98
CA PRO A 419 -9.86 0.83 -12.06
C PRO A 419 -9.64 2.22 -12.64
N MET A 420 -9.35 2.34 -13.94
CA MET A 420 -9.21 3.63 -14.61
C MET A 420 -10.50 4.44 -14.59
N LEU A 421 -11.66 3.80 -14.83
CA LEU A 421 -12.97 4.43 -14.71
C LEU A 421 -13.26 4.86 -13.28
N THR A 422 -12.95 4.01 -12.29
CA THR A 422 -13.09 4.33 -10.87
C THR A 422 -12.23 5.56 -10.51
N TRP A 423 -11.00 5.61 -11.00
CA TRP A 423 -10.11 6.76 -10.84
C TRP A 423 -10.66 8.03 -11.48
N CYS A 424 -11.10 7.97 -12.73
CA CYS A 424 -11.72 9.12 -13.43
C CYS A 424 -12.97 9.63 -12.70
N ALA A 425 -13.80 8.71 -12.17
CA ALA A 425 -14.98 9.08 -11.38
C ALA A 425 -14.59 9.78 -10.07
N THR A 426 -13.64 9.22 -9.31
CA THR A 426 -13.15 9.81 -8.06
C THR A 426 -12.57 11.21 -8.31
N PHE A 427 -11.77 11.36 -9.35
CA PHE A 427 -11.18 12.64 -9.76
C PHE A 427 -12.22 13.65 -10.22
N GLY A 428 -13.14 13.26 -11.09
CA GLY A 428 -14.19 14.13 -11.60
C GLY A 428 -15.06 14.67 -10.45
N LEU A 429 -15.38 13.82 -9.49
CA LEU A 429 -16.11 14.19 -8.29
C LEU A 429 -15.29 15.13 -7.39
N ALA A 430 -14.02 14.87 -7.16
CA ALA A 430 -13.15 15.73 -6.36
C ALA A 430 -13.02 17.16 -6.91
N LEU A 431 -13.03 17.32 -8.24
CA LEU A 431 -12.99 18.64 -8.89
C LEU A 431 -14.29 19.42 -8.71
N THR A 432 -15.43 18.74 -8.59
CA THR A 432 -16.76 19.38 -8.51
C THR A 432 -17.21 19.62 -7.07
N THR A 433 -16.57 18.97 -6.07
CA THR A 433 -16.99 19.02 -4.67
C THR A 433 -16.04 19.88 -3.84
N GLY A 434 -16.57 20.90 -3.15
CA GLY A 434 -15.77 21.93 -2.49
C GLY A 434 -14.89 21.47 -1.32
N GLY A 435 -15.26 20.39 -0.60
CA GLY A 435 -14.55 19.98 0.65
C GLY A 435 -13.26 19.17 0.41
N ILE A 436 -13.05 18.62 -0.78
CA ILE A 436 -11.89 17.77 -1.13
C ILE A 436 -10.95 18.52 -2.08
N LYS A 437 -11.41 19.65 -2.64
CA LYS A 437 -10.75 20.37 -3.71
C LYS A 437 -9.35 20.88 -3.36
N GLU A 438 -9.14 21.34 -2.14
CA GLU A 438 -7.84 21.90 -1.71
C GLU A 438 -6.79 20.80 -1.61
N ASP A 439 -7.09 19.70 -0.92
CA ASP A 439 -6.18 18.54 -0.79
C ASP A 439 -5.87 17.94 -2.17
N PHE A 440 -6.88 17.90 -3.05
CA PHE A 440 -6.74 17.45 -4.43
C PHE A 440 -5.79 18.35 -5.24
N ILE A 441 -5.90 19.68 -5.13
CA ILE A 441 -4.98 20.62 -5.80
C ILE A 441 -3.55 20.39 -5.32
N VAL A 442 -3.34 20.20 -4.02
CA VAL A 442 -2.03 19.87 -3.44
C VAL A 442 -1.48 18.60 -4.06
N ALA A 443 -2.31 17.56 -4.16
CA ALA A 443 -1.91 16.29 -4.76
C ALA A 443 -1.53 16.43 -6.24
N VAL A 444 -2.33 17.18 -7.03
CA VAL A 444 -2.02 17.46 -8.45
C VAL A 444 -0.70 18.22 -8.60
N VAL A 445 -0.47 19.25 -7.76
CA VAL A 445 0.77 20.04 -7.79
C VAL A 445 1.96 19.13 -7.46
N LEU A 446 1.86 18.30 -6.43
CA LEU A 446 2.92 17.35 -6.08
C LEU A 446 3.16 16.32 -7.19
N ALA A 447 2.12 15.77 -7.80
CA ALA A 447 2.26 14.85 -8.92
C ALA A 447 2.92 15.52 -10.14
N ALA A 448 2.61 16.80 -10.41
CA ALA A 448 3.24 17.56 -11.49
C ALA A 448 4.76 17.75 -11.29
N THR A 449 5.24 17.62 -10.06
CA THR A 449 6.69 17.66 -9.77
C THR A 449 7.45 16.43 -10.25
N THR A 450 6.78 15.38 -10.73
CA THR A 450 7.42 14.13 -11.21
C THR A 450 8.47 14.39 -12.29
N TYR A 451 8.15 15.20 -13.31
CA TYR A 451 9.10 15.50 -14.37
C TYR A 451 10.26 16.40 -13.92
N PRO A 452 10.04 17.51 -13.23
CA PRO A 452 11.14 18.28 -12.61
C PRO A 452 12.02 17.44 -11.68
N ALA A 453 11.40 16.57 -10.83
CA ALA A 453 12.15 15.68 -9.96
C ALA A 453 13.03 14.69 -10.75
N TYR A 454 12.46 14.08 -11.80
CA TYR A 454 13.25 13.20 -12.69
C TYR A 454 14.43 13.92 -13.34
N ALA A 455 14.18 15.13 -13.89
CA ALA A 455 15.22 15.92 -14.52
C ALA A 455 16.33 16.34 -13.53
N LEU A 456 15.91 16.77 -12.34
CA LEU A 456 16.82 17.15 -11.24
C LEU A 456 17.64 15.95 -10.76
N CYS A 457 17.00 14.81 -10.47
CA CYS A 457 17.66 13.59 -10.02
C CYS A 457 18.68 13.11 -11.05
N ARG A 458 18.33 13.13 -12.34
CA ARG A 458 19.27 12.80 -13.42
C ARG A 458 20.44 13.77 -13.54
N ARG A 459 20.19 15.05 -13.33
CA ARG A 459 21.24 16.07 -13.38
C ARG A 459 22.22 15.95 -12.20
N LEU A 460 21.72 15.65 -11.00
CA LEU A 460 22.53 15.58 -9.78
C LEU A 460 23.24 14.24 -9.60
N TRP A 461 22.59 13.12 -9.97
CA TRP A 461 23.09 11.77 -9.68
C TRP A 461 23.23 10.86 -10.90
N GLY A 462 22.86 11.32 -12.10
CA GLY A 462 23.12 10.64 -13.39
C GLY A 462 22.04 9.68 -13.85
N GLY A 463 21.24 9.12 -12.97
CA GLY A 463 20.25 8.09 -13.29
C GLY A 463 20.85 6.76 -13.76
N PRO A 464 20.02 5.73 -14.03
CA PRO A 464 20.50 4.42 -14.45
C PRO A 464 21.15 4.47 -15.84
N PRO A 465 22.18 3.64 -16.10
CA PRO A 465 22.82 3.54 -17.42
C PRO A 465 21.79 3.15 -18.49
N ARG A 466 21.87 3.81 -19.66
CA ARG A 466 20.98 3.53 -20.79
C ARG A 466 21.24 2.11 -21.33
N GLY A 467 20.19 1.31 -21.47
CA GLY A 467 20.22 0.04 -22.21
C GLY A 467 20.44 -1.21 -21.35
N GLN A 468 20.55 -1.13 -20.03
CA GLN A 468 20.51 -2.32 -19.19
C GLN A 468 19.05 -2.72 -18.93
N SER A 469 18.55 -3.70 -19.70
CA SER A 469 17.39 -4.50 -19.30
C SER A 469 17.77 -5.28 -18.04
N VAL A 470 17.01 -5.12 -16.96
CA VAL A 470 17.21 -5.91 -15.71
C VAL A 470 16.91 -7.39 -15.94
N PHE A 471 16.27 -7.70 -17.05
CA PHE A 471 15.84 -9.03 -17.45
C PHE A 471 16.41 -9.39 -18.83
N ASP A 472 17.70 -9.73 -18.87
CA ASP A 472 18.23 -10.58 -19.94
C ASP A 472 18.38 -12.02 -19.41
N PRO A 473 17.42 -12.92 -19.66
CA PRO A 473 17.51 -14.31 -19.21
C PRO A 473 18.67 -15.05 -19.91
N LEU A 474 19.26 -14.48 -20.97
CA LEU A 474 20.40 -15.05 -21.70
C LEU A 474 21.75 -14.52 -21.17
N ALA A 475 21.78 -13.38 -20.49
CA ALA A 475 23.02 -12.83 -19.93
C ALA A 475 23.48 -13.53 -18.64
N ASN A 476 22.65 -14.32 -17.96
CA ASN A 476 23.05 -15.09 -16.80
C ASN A 476 22.19 -16.36 -16.60
N PRO A 477 22.51 -17.45 -17.31
CA PRO A 477 21.76 -18.72 -17.23
C PRO A 477 21.81 -19.37 -15.83
N ALA A 478 22.72 -18.97 -14.94
CA ALA A 478 22.81 -19.44 -13.56
C ALA A 478 21.79 -18.76 -12.61
N LYS A 479 21.01 -17.77 -13.09
CA LYS A 479 19.95 -17.06 -12.35
C LYS A 479 18.55 -17.27 -12.94
N ALA A 480 18.41 -18.16 -13.91
CA ALA A 480 17.09 -18.64 -14.31
C ALA A 480 16.58 -19.61 -13.23
N PRO A 481 15.33 -19.43 -12.75
CA PRO A 481 14.74 -20.27 -11.71
C PRO A 481 14.53 -21.70 -12.17
#